data_84e8c6b3dd79e4830f927b9bbfa4cb58
#
_entry.id   84e8c6b3dd79e4830f927b9bbfa4cb58
#
_cell.length_a   1.000
_cell.length_b   1.000
_cell.length_c   1.000
_cell.angle_alpha   90.00
_cell.angle_beta   90.00
_cell.angle_gamma   90.00
#
_symmetry.space_group_name_H-M   'P 1'
#
loop_
_entity.id
_entity.type
_entity.pdbx_description
1 polymer ?
#
loop_
_entity_poly.entity_id
_entity_poly.type
_entity_poly.pdbx_seq_one_letter_code
_entity_poly.pdbx_strand_id
1 'polypeptide(L)'
;LFLNLVMAANKASADAADGIYPSSVVTAIARNGYEVGIRISGLPGEWFTAKAPPVRALFFPGYSKEDACPDIGDSAILEVMGMGGFAMGVAPAIVPFLGLEGPENALATTEAMYEICHGEHKRHRSPFNDNRGLPLGIDVMSVVELEQLPKINTAVASKQAGVGMIGAGVSDVPFEAFTEALVALDKRMQSE
;
A
#
# COMPACT_ATOMS: atom_id res chain seq x y z
N LEU A 1 5.23 16.62 -10.11
CA LEU A 1 5.40 17.59 -9.00
C LEU A 1 4.33 17.43 -7.92
N PHE A 2 3.02 17.42 -8.28
CA PHE A 2 1.93 17.33 -7.31
C PHE A 2 2.02 16.04 -6.46
N LEU A 3 2.23 14.89 -7.09
CA LEU A 3 2.37 13.60 -6.40
C LEU A 3 3.48 13.64 -5.33
N ASN A 4 4.64 14.23 -5.64
CA ASN A 4 5.75 14.31 -4.68
C ASN A 4 5.40 15.14 -3.43
N LEU A 5 4.62 16.23 -3.61
CA LEU A 5 4.14 17.04 -2.48
C LEU A 5 3.16 16.26 -1.60
N VAL A 6 2.24 15.49 -2.22
CA VAL A 6 1.30 14.66 -1.50
C VAL A 6 2.01 13.53 -0.76
N MET A 7 3.00 12.88 -1.38
CA MET A 7 3.82 11.86 -0.69
C MET A 7 4.56 12.43 0.52
N ALA A 8 5.18 13.60 0.38
CA ALA A 8 5.86 14.26 1.51
C ALA A 8 4.89 14.61 2.65
N ALA A 9 3.71 15.13 2.33
CA ALA A 9 2.68 15.43 3.32
C ALA A 9 2.16 14.16 4.02
N ASN A 10 1.94 13.09 3.26
CA ASN A 10 1.51 11.80 3.79
C ASN A 10 2.59 11.18 4.69
N LYS A 11 3.87 11.27 4.29
CA LYS A 11 4.97 10.79 5.12
C LYS A 11 5.05 11.55 6.45
N ALA A 12 4.95 12.86 6.42
CA ALA A 12 4.93 13.68 7.64
C ALA A 12 3.75 13.33 8.56
N SER A 13 2.58 13.01 7.98
CA SER A 13 1.40 12.59 8.74
C SER A 13 1.56 11.19 9.34
N ALA A 14 2.12 10.26 8.59
CA ALA A 14 2.39 8.90 9.05
C ALA A 14 3.46 8.87 10.16
N ASP A 15 4.49 9.73 10.05
CA ASP A 15 5.52 9.87 11.08
C ASP A 15 4.96 10.36 12.43
N ALA A 16 3.87 11.14 12.41
CA ALA A 16 3.20 11.54 13.64
C ALA A 16 2.52 10.38 14.39
N ALA A 17 2.28 9.26 13.72
CA ALA A 17 1.77 8.02 14.31
C ALA A 17 2.87 7.03 14.70
N ASP A 18 4.13 7.32 14.40
CA ASP A 18 5.26 6.42 14.73
C ASP A 18 5.61 6.50 16.23
N GLY A 19 5.96 5.37 16.84
CA GLY A 19 6.37 5.32 18.25
C GLY A 19 5.22 5.26 19.27
N ILE A 20 4.00 4.96 18.86
CA ILE A 20 2.86 4.76 19.76
C ILE A 20 2.77 3.28 20.12
N TYR A 21 3.24 2.91 21.28
CA TYR A 21 3.21 1.53 21.80
C TYR A 21 1.88 1.24 22.52
N PRO A 22 1.30 0.02 22.36
CA PRO A 22 1.68 -1.13 21.53
C PRO A 22 0.89 -1.19 20.17
N SER A 23 0.95 -0.15 19.38
CA SER A 23 0.16 -0.03 18.15
C SER A 23 0.69 -0.89 17.00
N SER A 24 -0.19 -1.68 16.37
CA SER A 24 0.05 -2.49 15.17
C SER A 24 -0.15 -1.74 13.86
N VAL A 25 -0.44 -0.42 13.91
CA VAL A 25 -0.72 0.39 12.72
C VAL A 25 0.54 0.60 11.89
N VAL A 26 0.42 0.36 10.58
CA VAL A 26 1.50 0.58 9.61
C VAL A 26 1.77 2.08 9.43
N THR A 27 3.04 2.48 9.57
CA THR A 27 3.50 3.87 9.43
C THR A 27 4.34 4.12 8.18
N ALA A 28 4.83 3.07 7.54
CA ALA A 28 5.51 3.18 6.25
C ALA A 28 5.42 1.87 5.46
N ILE A 29 5.41 2.01 4.13
CA ILE A 29 5.62 0.93 3.17
C ILE A 29 6.65 1.43 2.16
N ALA A 30 7.71 0.65 1.92
CA ALA A 30 8.76 0.97 0.96
C ALA A 30 9.07 -0.23 0.07
N ARG A 31 9.47 0.04 -1.19
CA ARG A 31 9.68 -0.98 -2.22
C ARG A 31 10.91 -0.63 -3.03
N ASN A 32 11.87 -1.54 -3.14
CA ASN A 32 13.16 -1.26 -3.75
C ASN A 32 13.47 -2.12 -4.99
N GLY A 33 12.51 -2.93 -5.48
CA GLY A 33 12.68 -3.84 -6.63
C GLY A 33 13.31 -5.19 -6.25
N TYR A 34 13.66 -5.37 -4.99
CA TYR A 34 14.17 -6.61 -4.43
C TYR A 34 13.33 -7.06 -3.23
N GLU A 35 13.02 -6.13 -2.34
CA GLU A 35 12.20 -6.31 -1.15
C GLU A 35 11.10 -5.27 -1.07
N VAL A 36 10.02 -5.63 -0.40
CA VAL A 36 9.00 -4.72 0.13
C VAL A 36 9.09 -4.78 1.64
N GLY A 37 9.12 -3.61 2.28
CA GLY A 37 9.18 -3.51 3.73
C GLY A 37 8.05 -2.66 4.29
N ILE A 38 7.64 -2.99 5.51
CA ILE A 38 6.72 -2.19 6.32
C ILE A 38 7.36 -1.75 7.62
N ARG A 39 6.89 -0.63 8.17
CA ARG A 39 7.12 -0.22 9.55
C ARG A 39 5.79 -0.16 10.28
N ILE A 40 5.82 -0.43 11.58
CA ILE A 40 4.64 -0.31 12.44
C ILE A 40 4.91 0.67 13.59
N SER A 41 3.87 1.31 14.04
CA SER A 41 3.91 2.35 15.07
C SER A 41 4.52 1.87 16.39
N GLY A 42 4.18 0.66 16.84
CA GLY A 42 4.63 0.10 18.13
C GLY A 42 6.11 -0.32 18.18
N LEU A 43 6.78 -0.42 17.03
CA LEU A 43 8.19 -0.80 16.91
C LEU A 43 8.96 0.22 16.05
N PRO A 44 9.16 1.44 16.56
CA PRO A 44 9.77 2.52 15.80
C PRO A 44 11.21 2.17 15.39
N GLY A 45 11.52 2.47 14.11
CA GLY A 45 12.86 2.22 13.55
C GLY A 45 13.07 0.82 12.99
N GLU A 46 12.19 -0.15 13.27
CA GLU A 46 12.29 -1.50 12.73
C GLU A 46 11.58 -1.63 11.38
N TRP A 47 12.20 -2.37 10.45
CA TRP A 47 11.62 -2.74 9.16
C TRP A 47 11.40 -4.24 9.09
N PHE A 48 10.21 -4.64 8.64
CA PHE A 48 9.85 -6.01 8.37
C PHE A 48 9.75 -6.17 6.86
N THR A 49 10.61 -7.02 6.27
CA THR A 49 10.79 -7.07 4.83
C THR A 49 10.50 -8.46 4.28
N ALA A 50 10.00 -8.49 3.06
CA ALA A 50 9.82 -9.72 2.30
C ALA A 50 10.16 -9.47 0.82
N LYS A 51 10.32 -10.56 0.05
CA LYS A 51 10.68 -10.48 -1.36
C LYS A 51 9.65 -9.66 -2.15
N ALA A 52 10.12 -8.71 -2.97
CA ALA A 52 9.25 -7.90 -3.82
C ALA A 52 8.49 -8.78 -4.82
N PRO A 53 7.15 -8.70 -4.87
CA PRO A 53 6.34 -9.47 -5.80
C PRO A 53 6.41 -8.89 -7.21
N PRO A 54 6.02 -9.66 -8.24
CA PRO A 54 5.75 -9.10 -9.56
C PRO A 54 4.48 -8.23 -9.51
N VAL A 55 4.47 -7.13 -10.27
CA VAL A 55 3.28 -6.27 -10.40
C VAL A 55 2.30 -6.90 -11.40
N ARG A 56 1.03 -7.00 -11.04
CA ARG A 56 -0.05 -7.32 -11.98
C ARG A 56 -0.41 -6.06 -12.76
N ALA A 57 -0.04 -6.00 -14.03
CA ALA A 57 -0.03 -4.74 -14.77
C ALA A 57 -0.54 -4.83 -16.19
N LEU A 58 -1.04 -3.68 -16.67
CA LEU A 58 -1.17 -3.38 -18.07
C LEU A 58 0.15 -2.78 -18.58
N PHE A 59 0.77 -3.44 -19.55
CA PHE A 59 2.02 -2.97 -20.16
C PHE A 59 1.76 -2.05 -21.35
N PHE A 60 2.64 -1.10 -21.53
CA PHE A 60 2.63 -0.26 -22.74
C PHE A 60 2.99 -1.08 -23.98
N PRO A 61 2.54 -0.66 -25.19
CA PRO A 61 2.87 -1.37 -26.41
C PRO A 61 4.37 -1.65 -26.55
N GLY A 62 4.71 -2.90 -26.86
CA GLY A 62 6.09 -3.36 -27.03
C GLY A 62 6.77 -3.86 -25.74
N TYR A 63 6.10 -3.80 -24.60
CA TYR A 63 6.61 -4.32 -23.32
C TYR A 63 5.74 -5.45 -22.78
N SER A 64 6.35 -6.27 -21.93
CA SER A 64 5.75 -7.43 -21.31
C SER A 64 6.24 -7.62 -19.87
N LYS A 65 5.72 -8.64 -19.16
CA LYS A 65 6.19 -9.01 -17.83
C LYS A 65 7.67 -9.42 -17.77
N GLU A 66 8.22 -9.88 -18.89
CA GLU A 66 9.63 -10.26 -19.01
C GLU A 66 10.56 -9.06 -18.94
N ASP A 67 10.06 -7.87 -19.26
CA ASP A 67 10.80 -6.61 -19.21
C ASP A 67 10.68 -5.90 -17.84
N ALA A 68 9.76 -6.35 -17.00
CA ALA A 68 9.39 -5.69 -15.76
C ALA A 68 10.33 -6.02 -14.60
N CYS A 69 10.73 -5.01 -13.82
CA CYS A 69 11.26 -5.22 -12.48
C CYS A 69 10.17 -5.75 -11.54
N PRO A 70 10.54 -6.48 -10.47
CA PRO A 70 9.66 -6.64 -9.32
C PRO A 70 9.23 -5.28 -8.75
N ASP A 71 8.25 -5.28 -7.85
CA ASP A 71 7.67 -4.06 -7.30
C ASP A 71 8.72 -3.10 -6.74
N ILE A 72 8.74 -1.89 -7.27
CA ILE A 72 9.65 -0.81 -6.90
C ILE A 72 8.93 0.53 -6.94
N GLY A 73 9.16 1.37 -5.95
CA GLY A 73 8.63 2.73 -5.93
C GLY A 73 8.44 3.28 -4.51
N ASP A 74 8.23 4.57 -4.45
CA ASP A 74 8.11 5.35 -3.22
C ASP A 74 6.65 5.72 -2.87
N SER A 75 5.71 5.52 -3.81
CA SER A 75 4.34 6.02 -3.68
C SER A 75 3.47 5.27 -2.67
N ALA A 76 3.89 4.11 -2.13
CA ALA A 76 3.08 3.34 -1.19
C ALA A 76 2.79 4.05 0.15
N ILE A 77 3.45 5.16 0.42
CA ILE A 77 3.08 6.07 1.52
C ILE A 77 1.68 6.68 1.32
N LEU A 78 1.16 6.67 0.08
CA LEU A 78 -0.21 7.09 -0.20
C LEU A 78 -1.20 6.09 0.38
N GLU A 79 -0.95 4.80 0.21
CA GLU A 79 -1.77 3.72 0.74
C GLU A 79 -1.75 3.69 2.27
N VAL A 80 -0.61 3.95 2.89
CA VAL A 80 -0.50 4.12 4.36
C VAL A 80 -1.46 5.20 4.85
N MET A 81 -1.70 6.23 4.02
CA MET A 81 -2.60 7.35 4.34
C MET A 81 -3.97 7.25 3.65
N GLY A 82 -4.41 6.05 3.28
CA GLY A 82 -5.74 5.79 2.75
C GLY A 82 -5.99 6.32 1.33
N MET A 83 -4.93 6.52 0.55
CA MET A 83 -4.98 6.94 -0.85
C MET A 83 -4.51 5.80 -1.78
N GLY A 84 -4.23 6.08 -3.04
CA GLY A 84 -3.74 5.08 -3.99
C GLY A 84 -4.73 3.92 -4.14
N GLY A 85 -4.28 2.68 -3.88
CA GLY A 85 -5.11 1.47 -3.92
C GLY A 85 -6.31 1.50 -2.97
N PHE A 86 -6.22 2.22 -1.87
CA PHE A 86 -7.29 2.39 -0.87
C PHE A 86 -8.40 3.35 -1.34
N ALA A 87 -8.09 4.22 -2.29
CA ALA A 87 -8.99 5.24 -2.81
C ALA A 87 -9.46 4.98 -4.26
N MET A 88 -9.30 3.78 -4.79
CA MET A 88 -9.67 3.47 -6.18
C MET A 88 -11.16 3.70 -6.46
N GLY A 89 -12.02 3.44 -5.48
CA GLY A 89 -13.47 3.66 -5.59
C GLY A 89 -13.87 5.12 -5.80
N VAL A 90 -13.01 6.10 -5.47
CA VAL A 90 -13.26 7.53 -5.74
C VAL A 90 -12.57 8.03 -7.01
N ALA A 91 -11.81 7.18 -7.67
CA ALA A 91 -11.06 7.49 -8.88
C ALA A 91 -11.22 6.39 -9.95
N PRO A 92 -12.47 6.06 -10.37
CA PRO A 92 -12.71 4.91 -11.25
C PRO A 92 -12.02 5.02 -12.62
N ALA A 93 -11.61 6.21 -13.03
CA ALA A 93 -10.84 6.43 -14.25
C ALA A 93 -9.43 5.79 -14.22
N ILE A 94 -8.91 5.41 -13.04
CA ILE A 94 -7.62 4.72 -12.92
C ILE A 94 -7.71 3.24 -13.35
N VAL A 95 -8.89 2.65 -13.28
CA VAL A 95 -9.14 1.21 -13.49
C VAL A 95 -8.58 0.68 -14.81
N PRO A 96 -8.89 1.29 -15.98
CA PRO A 96 -8.33 0.82 -17.23
C PRO A 96 -6.80 0.98 -17.30
N PHE A 97 -6.27 2.02 -16.67
CA PHE A 97 -4.82 2.28 -16.63
C PHE A 97 -4.06 1.22 -15.81
N LEU A 98 -4.72 0.64 -14.81
CA LEU A 98 -4.16 -0.45 -14.01
C LEU A 98 -4.42 -1.84 -14.61
N GLY A 99 -5.07 -1.92 -15.77
CA GLY A 99 -5.42 -3.18 -16.40
C GLY A 99 -6.54 -3.94 -15.69
N LEU A 100 -7.36 -3.24 -14.93
CA LEU A 100 -8.55 -3.79 -14.27
C LEU A 100 -9.80 -3.56 -15.13
N GLU A 101 -10.80 -4.40 -14.96
CA GLU A 101 -12.08 -4.30 -15.67
C GLU A 101 -13.15 -3.68 -14.77
N GLY A 102 -13.86 -2.68 -15.32
CA GLY A 102 -15.02 -2.07 -14.71
C GLY A 102 -14.80 -1.22 -13.44
N PRO A 103 -15.61 -0.19 -13.22
CA PRO A 103 -15.53 0.66 -12.03
C PRO A 103 -15.90 -0.08 -10.73
N GLU A 104 -16.65 -1.17 -10.82
CA GLU A 104 -17.02 -2.04 -9.71
C GLU A 104 -15.79 -2.68 -9.05
N ASN A 105 -14.76 -3.01 -9.82
CA ASN A 105 -13.50 -3.51 -9.26
C ASN A 105 -12.75 -2.46 -8.42
N ALA A 106 -12.84 -1.18 -8.82
CA ALA A 106 -12.27 -0.08 -8.03
C ALA A 106 -12.99 0.06 -6.68
N LEU A 107 -14.32 0.01 -6.69
CA LEU A 107 -15.13 0.08 -5.48
C LEU A 107 -14.86 -1.14 -4.58
N ALA A 108 -14.91 -2.35 -5.14
CA ALA A 108 -14.64 -3.58 -4.39
C ALA A 108 -13.24 -3.59 -3.76
N THR A 109 -12.22 -3.05 -4.45
CA THR A 109 -10.89 -2.91 -3.87
C THR A 109 -10.91 -1.97 -2.67
N THR A 110 -11.54 -0.79 -2.79
CA THR A 110 -11.65 0.15 -1.65
C THR A 110 -12.44 -0.47 -0.49
N GLU A 111 -13.53 -1.20 -0.76
CA GLU A 111 -14.29 -1.91 0.28
C GLU A 111 -13.45 -2.93 1.02
N ALA A 112 -12.68 -3.75 0.31
CA ALA A 112 -11.77 -4.71 0.92
C ALA A 112 -10.70 -4.05 1.82
N MET A 113 -10.30 -2.82 1.53
CA MET A 113 -9.32 -2.10 2.36
C MET A 113 -9.89 -1.59 3.69
N TYR A 114 -11.22 -1.42 3.81
CA TYR A 114 -11.82 -1.11 5.11
C TYR A 114 -11.65 -2.23 6.12
N GLU A 115 -11.67 -3.48 5.67
CA GLU A 115 -11.56 -4.66 6.55
C GLU A 115 -10.22 -4.72 7.30
N ILE A 116 -9.16 -4.18 6.70
CA ILE A 116 -7.81 -4.18 7.27
C ILE A 116 -7.39 -2.84 7.86
N CYS A 117 -8.31 -1.89 7.98
CA CYS A 117 -8.04 -0.56 8.50
C CYS A 117 -8.69 -0.32 9.85
N HIS A 118 -7.94 0.32 10.75
CA HIS A 118 -8.42 0.68 12.09
C HIS A 118 -9.54 1.73 12.09
N GLY A 119 -9.61 2.55 11.03
CA GLY A 119 -10.60 3.64 10.96
C GLY A 119 -10.75 4.25 9.58
N GLU A 120 -11.31 5.46 9.57
CA GLU A 120 -11.66 6.19 8.36
C GLU A 120 -11.10 7.60 8.36
N HIS A 121 -10.77 8.08 7.17
CA HIS A 121 -10.24 9.41 6.98
C HIS A 121 -11.33 10.48 7.23
N LYS A 122 -11.07 11.45 8.12
CA LYS A 122 -12.05 12.49 8.47
C LYS A 122 -12.33 13.46 7.32
N ARG A 123 -11.36 13.70 6.42
CA ARG A 123 -11.42 14.72 5.36
C ARG A 123 -11.60 14.13 3.96
N HIS A 124 -10.93 13.02 3.65
CA HIS A 124 -11.04 12.35 2.35
C HIS A 124 -12.19 11.37 2.40
N ARG A 125 -13.22 11.61 1.61
CA ARG A 125 -14.48 10.87 1.65
C ARG A 125 -14.84 10.35 0.28
N SER A 126 -15.56 9.22 0.24
CA SER A 126 -16.08 8.63 -0.97
C SER A 126 -17.51 9.11 -1.24
N PRO A 127 -17.74 9.95 -2.25
CA PRO A 127 -19.10 10.34 -2.64
C PRO A 127 -19.91 9.18 -3.24
N PHE A 128 -19.23 8.09 -3.62
CA PHE A 128 -19.84 6.88 -4.19
C PHE A 128 -20.15 5.80 -3.16
N ASN A 129 -19.83 6.06 -1.89
CA ASN A 129 -20.06 5.17 -0.76
C ASN A 129 -20.59 5.99 0.43
N ASP A 130 -21.83 6.46 0.35
CA ASP A 130 -22.56 7.23 1.38
C ASP A 130 -21.76 8.35 2.04
N ASN A 131 -20.83 8.94 1.29
CA ASN A 131 -19.88 9.93 1.80
C ASN A 131 -19.03 9.43 2.98
N ARG A 132 -18.80 8.13 3.05
CA ARG A 132 -17.93 7.47 4.04
C ARG A 132 -16.49 7.95 3.91
N GLY A 133 -15.76 8.06 5.02
CA GLY A 133 -14.34 8.35 5.02
C GLY A 133 -13.55 7.25 4.33
N LEU A 134 -12.49 7.56 3.58
CA LEU A 134 -11.62 6.53 3.00
C LEU A 134 -10.95 5.69 4.10
N PRO A 135 -10.68 4.40 3.87
CA PRO A 135 -10.06 3.52 4.85
C PRO A 135 -8.68 4.04 5.25
N LEU A 136 -8.38 4.08 6.53
CA LEU A 136 -7.15 4.66 7.08
C LEU A 136 -6.62 3.87 8.27
N GLY A 137 -5.30 3.72 8.32
CA GLY A 137 -4.61 3.03 9.42
C GLY A 137 -4.61 1.51 9.21
N ILE A 138 -3.80 1.05 8.25
CA ILE A 138 -3.59 -0.38 8.00
C ILE A 138 -3.17 -1.05 9.30
N ASP A 139 -3.95 -2.02 9.76
CA ASP A 139 -3.70 -2.76 10.98
C ASP A 139 -3.09 -4.14 10.66
N VAL A 140 -1.86 -4.36 11.12
CA VAL A 140 -1.15 -5.63 10.91
C VAL A 140 -1.94 -6.83 11.47
N MET A 141 -2.63 -6.66 12.60
CA MET A 141 -3.45 -7.72 13.19
C MET A 141 -4.57 -8.12 12.23
N SER A 142 -5.33 -7.15 11.72
CA SER A 142 -6.43 -7.40 10.78
C SER A 142 -5.93 -7.99 9.45
N VAL A 143 -4.78 -7.52 8.94
CA VAL A 143 -4.17 -8.10 7.74
C VAL A 143 -3.83 -9.58 7.93
N VAL A 144 -3.26 -9.95 9.08
CA VAL A 144 -2.88 -11.33 9.37
C VAL A 144 -4.11 -12.21 9.65
N GLU A 145 -5.08 -11.72 10.43
CA GLU A 145 -6.28 -12.47 10.80
C GLU A 145 -7.18 -12.76 9.58
N LEU A 146 -7.34 -11.78 8.69
CA LEU A 146 -8.22 -11.89 7.52
C LEU A 146 -7.50 -12.40 6.26
N GLU A 147 -6.17 -12.54 6.31
CA GLU A 147 -5.33 -12.84 5.13
C GLU A 147 -5.58 -11.87 3.96
N GLN A 148 -6.03 -10.65 4.27
CA GLN A 148 -6.35 -9.62 3.30
C GLN A 148 -5.17 -8.64 3.16
N LEU A 149 -4.50 -8.66 1.99
CA LEU A 149 -3.32 -7.82 1.74
C LEU A 149 -3.70 -6.42 1.25
N PRO A 150 -2.97 -5.38 1.72
CA PRO A 150 -3.07 -4.03 1.18
C PRO A 150 -2.75 -3.99 -0.31
N LYS A 151 -3.60 -3.32 -1.09
CA LYS A 151 -3.44 -3.13 -2.53
C LYS A 151 -2.70 -1.84 -2.82
N ILE A 152 -1.61 -1.94 -3.56
CA ILE A 152 -0.76 -0.81 -3.93
C ILE A 152 -0.91 -0.51 -5.41
N ASN A 153 -1.34 0.70 -5.75
CA ASN A 153 -1.30 1.18 -7.13
C ASN A 153 0.13 1.60 -7.48
N THR A 154 0.70 1.02 -8.52
CA THR A 154 2.11 1.24 -8.83
C THR A 154 2.38 1.33 -10.33
N ALA A 155 3.41 2.09 -10.69
CA ALA A 155 4.03 2.02 -12.00
C ALA A 155 4.93 0.78 -12.07
N VAL A 156 5.11 0.24 -13.28
CA VAL A 156 6.05 -0.85 -13.54
C VAL A 156 7.32 -0.26 -14.16
N ALA A 157 8.44 -0.47 -13.49
CA ALA A 157 9.74 -0.08 -14.00
C ALA A 157 10.33 -1.18 -14.90
N SER A 158 11.06 -0.78 -15.94
CA SER A 158 11.83 -1.68 -16.78
C SER A 158 13.04 -2.21 -16.03
N LYS A 159 13.41 -3.49 -16.28
CA LYS A 159 14.72 -4.05 -15.89
C LYS A 159 15.90 -3.34 -16.58
N GLN A 160 15.66 -2.75 -17.76
CA GLN A 160 16.69 -2.06 -18.50
C GLN A 160 16.86 -0.64 -17.96
N ALA A 161 18.07 -0.31 -17.51
CA ALA A 161 18.41 1.02 -17.03
C ALA A 161 18.14 2.10 -18.09
N GLY A 162 17.58 3.23 -17.65
CA GLY A 162 17.30 4.38 -18.52
C GLY A 162 15.97 4.30 -19.29
N VAL A 163 15.26 3.17 -19.30
CA VAL A 163 13.95 3.06 -19.96
C VAL A 163 12.84 3.68 -19.12
N GLY A 164 12.85 3.47 -17.81
CA GLY A 164 11.84 4.00 -16.89
C GLY A 164 10.57 3.16 -16.84
N MET A 165 9.41 3.84 -16.82
CA MET A 165 8.10 3.23 -16.68
C MET A 165 7.65 2.54 -17.97
N ILE A 166 7.22 1.28 -17.89
CA ILE A 166 6.75 0.44 -19.01
C ILE A 166 5.31 -0.04 -18.84
N GLY A 167 4.63 0.33 -17.78
CA GLY A 167 3.25 -0.04 -17.50
C GLY A 167 2.80 0.45 -16.14
N ALA A 168 1.58 0.11 -15.78
CA ALA A 168 1.03 0.36 -14.46
C ALA A 168 0.11 -0.78 -14.04
N GLY A 169 -0.05 -0.96 -12.74
CA GLY A 169 -0.83 -2.05 -12.21
C GLY A 169 -1.03 -1.99 -10.70
N VAL A 170 -1.33 -3.15 -10.15
CA VAL A 170 -1.55 -3.36 -8.72
C VAL A 170 -0.54 -4.37 -8.19
N SER A 171 0.04 -4.06 -7.06
CA SER A 171 0.89 -4.95 -6.26
C SER A 171 0.27 -5.20 -4.90
N ASP A 172 0.60 -6.33 -4.30
CA ASP A 172 0.25 -6.65 -2.91
C ASP A 172 1.51 -6.53 -2.04
N VAL A 173 1.36 -5.99 -0.83
CA VAL A 173 2.44 -6.09 0.15
C VAL A 173 2.53 -7.55 0.61
N PRO A 174 3.71 -8.18 0.61
CA PRO A 174 3.85 -9.59 0.97
C PRO A 174 3.39 -9.90 2.40
N PHE A 175 2.68 -11.01 2.57
CA PHE A 175 2.10 -11.44 3.85
C PHE A 175 3.16 -11.65 4.95
N GLU A 176 4.33 -12.12 4.56
CA GLU A 176 5.45 -12.41 5.45
C GLU A 176 5.88 -11.17 6.24
N ALA A 177 5.87 -9.99 5.63
CA ALA A 177 6.23 -8.75 6.31
C ALA A 177 5.27 -8.43 7.47
N PHE A 178 3.98 -8.73 7.31
CA PHE A 178 2.97 -8.52 8.36
C PHE A 178 3.09 -9.55 9.49
N THR A 179 3.29 -10.81 9.16
CA THR A 179 3.45 -11.87 10.17
C THR A 179 4.71 -11.66 11.01
N GLU A 180 5.82 -11.26 10.39
CA GLU A 180 7.05 -10.93 11.12
C GLU A 180 6.87 -9.73 12.04
N ALA A 181 6.20 -8.66 11.58
CA ALA A 181 5.90 -7.49 12.38
C ALA A 181 5.02 -7.84 13.60
N LEU A 182 3.98 -8.66 13.39
CA LEU A 182 3.09 -9.08 14.46
C LEU A 182 3.81 -9.93 15.51
N VAL A 183 4.64 -10.88 15.08
CA VAL A 183 5.46 -11.70 15.99
C VAL A 183 6.46 -10.85 16.78
N ALA A 184 7.07 -9.85 16.15
CA ALA A 184 7.99 -8.95 16.83
C ALA A 184 7.28 -8.08 17.88
N LEU A 185 6.09 -7.57 17.56
CA LEU A 185 5.27 -6.78 18.48
C LEU A 185 4.84 -7.62 19.68
N ASP A 186 4.37 -8.86 19.47
CA ASP A 186 3.99 -9.78 20.54
C ASP A 186 5.16 -10.09 21.48
N LYS A 187 6.34 -10.40 20.92
CA LYS A 187 7.56 -10.61 21.74
C LYS A 187 7.90 -9.40 22.59
N ARG A 188 7.77 -8.20 22.05
CA ARG A 188 8.02 -6.97 22.79
C ARG A 188 7.04 -6.82 23.95
N MET A 189 5.74 -7.07 23.70
CA MET A 189 4.69 -7.01 24.73
C MET A 189 4.90 -8.02 25.85
N GLN A 190 5.45 -9.21 25.55
CA GLN A 190 5.73 -10.25 26.56
C GLN A 190 6.97 -9.95 27.40
N SER A 191 7.83 -9.02 26.95
CA SER A 191 9.10 -8.65 27.62
C SER A 191 8.97 -7.47 28.59
N GLU A 192 7.84 -6.80 28.62
CA GLU A 192 7.51 -5.69 29.54
C GLU A 192 6.63 -6.15 30.70
#